data_51c0e9587ee52f7c9c6b0777cd190189
#
_entry.id   51c0e9587ee52f7c9c6b0777cd190189
#
_cell.length_a   1.000
_cell.length_b   1.000
_cell.length_c   1.000
_cell.angle_alpha   90.00
_cell.angle_beta   90.00
_cell.angle_gamma   90.00
#
_symmetry.space_group_name_H-M   'P 1'
#
loop_
_entity.id
_entity.type
_entity.pdbx_description
1 polymer ?
#
loop_
_entity_poly.entity_id
_entity_poly.type
_entity_poly.pdbx_seq_one_letter_code
_entity_poly.pdbx_strand_id
1 'polypeptide(L)'
;MNDLILKKQYYLIEEERKHIDIVDFYNEATEDYEFWSKDFNMHFGYYDFFKTNPFKRNQMLNEMNSQVLHRLNLGNKRGLLVDLGCGMGGTMRYALKRKPKLSAIGVTLSEFQVKEGNKLLKSLNGIILKQNYNRTSLASNSADGVIAIESFCHSGHSISSFKEAYRTLKPGGKLVIADAFLKKEVDELCPGGSLAYRKLCQHWSLERLGDIRSVTHDLKKAGFKKTIVEDISFRVAPSVLHVPFAIVGFIIKKLYRNKSLKKESLHNLKGSFYALLSGYASFPSSKICFCIAF
;
A
#
# COMPACT_ATOMS: atom_id res chain seq x y z
N MET A 1 15.56 -23.74 -26.76
CA MET A 1 16.29 -23.58 -25.47
C MET A 1 16.82 -22.16 -25.27
N ASN A 2 17.42 -21.52 -26.29
CA ASN A 2 17.91 -20.14 -26.19
C ASN A 2 16.82 -19.07 -25.98
N ASP A 3 15.65 -19.22 -26.59
CA ASP A 3 14.54 -18.26 -26.44
C ASP A 3 13.95 -18.21 -25.02
N LEU A 4 13.94 -19.32 -24.31
CA LEU A 4 13.46 -19.38 -22.92
C LEU A 4 14.44 -18.71 -21.95
N ILE A 5 15.75 -18.85 -22.23
CA ILE A 5 16.82 -18.24 -21.43
C ILE A 5 16.84 -16.73 -21.65
N LEU A 6 16.70 -16.28 -22.90
CA LEU A 6 16.62 -14.87 -23.25
C LEU A 6 15.38 -14.19 -22.67
N LYS A 7 14.21 -14.86 -22.74
CA LYS A 7 12.99 -14.37 -22.06
C LYS A 7 13.17 -14.29 -20.54
N LYS A 8 13.77 -15.31 -19.92
CA LYS A 8 14.01 -15.32 -18.47
C LYS A 8 15.03 -14.24 -18.04
N GLN A 9 16.09 -14.01 -18.83
CA GLN A 9 17.02 -12.91 -18.62
C GLN A 9 16.37 -11.54 -18.83
N TYR A 10 15.53 -11.38 -19.85
CA TYR A 10 14.78 -10.17 -20.10
C TYR A 10 13.82 -9.84 -18.94
N TYR A 11 13.10 -10.85 -18.43
CA TYR A 11 12.23 -10.70 -17.25
C TYR A 11 13.02 -10.32 -15.99
N LEU A 12 14.19 -10.91 -15.75
CA LEU A 12 15.04 -10.57 -14.61
C LEU A 12 15.58 -9.13 -14.70
N ILE A 13 15.98 -8.69 -15.89
CA ILE A 13 16.45 -7.31 -16.12
C ILE A 13 15.29 -6.30 -15.99
N GLU A 14 14.08 -6.64 -16.42
CA GLU A 14 12.90 -5.82 -16.20
C GLU A 14 12.49 -5.76 -14.72
N GLU A 15 12.58 -6.86 -13.99
CA GLU A 15 12.35 -6.88 -12.53
C GLU A 15 13.37 -6.02 -11.77
N GLU A 16 14.64 -6.10 -12.09
CA GLU A 16 15.68 -5.25 -11.50
C GLU A 16 15.47 -3.76 -11.85
N ARG A 17 15.13 -3.41 -13.09
CA ARG A 17 14.79 -2.04 -13.48
C ARG A 17 13.56 -1.51 -12.76
N LYS A 18 12.50 -2.33 -12.64
CA LYS A 18 11.31 -1.96 -11.86
C LYS A 18 11.63 -1.72 -10.39
N HIS A 19 12.51 -2.51 -9.79
CA HIS A 19 12.91 -2.36 -8.39
C HIS A 19 13.66 -1.05 -8.15
N ILE A 20 14.54 -0.66 -9.07
CA ILE A 20 15.27 0.62 -9.01
C ILE A 20 14.28 1.79 -9.17
N ASP A 21 13.38 1.72 -10.15
CA ASP A 21 12.35 2.75 -10.38
C ASP A 21 11.41 2.94 -9.17
N ILE A 22 11.05 1.86 -8.47
CA ILE A 22 10.21 1.94 -7.27
C ILE A 22 10.95 2.61 -6.11
N VAL A 23 12.22 2.30 -5.91
CA VAL A 23 13.03 2.89 -4.83
C VAL A 23 13.24 4.38 -5.09
N ASP A 24 13.62 4.74 -6.30
CA ASP A 24 13.84 6.14 -6.70
C ASP A 24 12.53 6.93 -6.61
N PHE A 25 11.43 6.35 -7.10
CA PHE A 25 10.10 6.93 -6.97
C PHE A 25 9.76 7.29 -5.51
N TYR A 26 9.94 6.35 -4.57
CA TYR A 26 9.63 6.61 -3.17
C TYR A 26 10.65 7.51 -2.45
N ASN A 27 11.93 7.46 -2.81
CA ASN A 27 12.93 8.35 -2.24
C ASN A 27 12.63 9.83 -2.56
N GLU A 28 12.12 10.12 -3.75
CA GLU A 28 11.82 11.48 -4.17
C GLU A 28 10.38 11.91 -3.87
N ALA A 29 9.42 10.97 -4.01
CA ALA A 29 8.02 11.25 -3.78
C ALA A 29 7.67 11.40 -2.29
N THR A 30 8.45 10.83 -1.36
CA THR A 30 8.10 10.84 0.07
C THR A 30 8.01 12.27 0.64
N GLU A 31 8.82 13.22 0.18
CA GLU A 31 8.68 14.63 0.58
C GLU A 31 7.33 15.24 0.13
N ASP A 32 6.81 14.80 -1.00
CA ASP A 32 5.53 15.27 -1.53
C ASP A 32 4.34 14.73 -0.70
N TYR A 33 4.52 13.58 -0.04
CA TYR A 33 3.50 13.00 0.84
C TYR A 33 3.28 13.78 2.15
N GLU A 34 4.20 14.64 2.58
CA GLU A 34 3.94 15.60 3.67
C GLU A 34 2.74 16.50 3.34
N PHE A 35 2.59 16.86 2.06
CA PHE A 35 1.43 17.63 1.60
C PHE A 35 0.13 16.81 1.63
N TRP A 36 0.22 15.50 1.37
CA TRP A 36 -0.91 14.58 1.46
C TRP A 36 -1.32 14.32 2.91
N SER A 37 -0.37 14.04 3.79
CA SER A 37 -0.61 13.68 5.18
C SER A 37 0.49 14.20 6.10
N LYS A 38 0.12 14.97 7.14
CA LYS A 38 1.07 15.42 8.18
C LYS A 38 1.70 14.26 8.96
N ASP A 39 0.99 13.15 9.05
CA ASP A 39 1.47 11.92 9.70
C ASP A 39 2.13 10.94 8.73
N PHE A 40 2.39 11.35 7.47
CA PHE A 40 2.96 10.50 6.42
C PHE A 40 2.20 9.18 6.24
N ASN A 41 0.87 9.22 6.33
CA ASN A 41 0.03 8.12 5.87
C ASN A 41 0.01 8.14 4.33
N MET A 42 0.62 7.14 3.71
CA MET A 42 0.80 7.05 2.26
C MET A 42 -0.26 6.17 1.61
N HIS A 43 -1.49 6.26 2.09
CA HIS A 43 -2.65 5.50 1.63
C HIS A 43 -3.89 6.37 1.57
N PHE A 44 -4.95 5.88 0.97
CA PHE A 44 -6.26 6.51 1.00
C PHE A 44 -6.95 6.33 2.35
N GLY A 45 -7.86 7.26 2.65
CA GLY A 45 -8.63 7.25 3.88
C GLY A 45 -9.92 6.42 3.77
N TYR A 46 -10.46 6.04 4.91
CA TYR A 46 -11.75 5.39 5.06
C TYR A 46 -12.79 6.40 5.57
N TYR A 47 -13.85 6.61 4.83
CA TYR A 47 -14.97 7.44 5.26
C TYR A 47 -15.96 6.63 6.09
N ASP A 48 -16.12 7.00 7.35
CA ASP A 48 -17.18 6.52 8.23
C ASP A 48 -18.19 7.65 8.44
N PHE A 49 -19.44 7.39 8.07
CA PHE A 49 -20.50 8.40 8.08
C PHE A 49 -20.69 9.07 9.45
N PHE A 50 -20.46 8.33 10.53
CA PHE A 50 -20.67 8.83 11.90
C PHE A 50 -19.41 9.38 12.56
N LYS A 51 -18.21 9.01 12.06
CA LYS A 51 -16.93 9.31 12.74
C LYS A 51 -16.05 10.28 11.99
N THR A 52 -16.22 10.40 10.66
CA THR A 52 -15.32 11.20 9.83
C THR A 52 -16.05 12.27 9.04
N ASN A 53 -15.39 13.43 8.89
CA ASN A 53 -15.86 14.47 7.99
C ASN A 53 -15.22 14.23 6.60
N PRO A 54 -16.00 14.13 5.49
CA PRO A 54 -15.46 13.90 4.15
C PRO A 54 -14.53 15.02 3.66
N PHE A 55 -14.59 16.22 4.25
CA PHE A 55 -13.70 17.35 3.94
C PHE A 55 -12.40 17.34 4.75
N LYS A 56 -12.27 16.45 5.73
CA LYS A 56 -11.10 16.36 6.61
C LYS A 56 -10.28 15.10 6.31
N ARG A 57 -9.41 15.16 5.29
CA ARG A 57 -8.60 14.04 4.81
C ARG A 57 -7.90 13.27 5.95
N ASN A 58 -7.23 13.95 6.87
CA ASN A 58 -6.51 13.29 7.97
C ASN A 58 -7.42 12.47 8.90
N GLN A 59 -8.69 12.83 9.05
CA GLN A 59 -9.64 12.00 9.81
C GLN A 59 -9.91 10.69 9.09
N MET A 60 -10.11 10.73 7.77
CA MET A 60 -10.32 9.51 6.97
C MET A 60 -9.07 8.63 6.92
N LEU A 61 -7.86 9.22 6.83
CA LEU A 61 -6.59 8.46 6.89
C LEU A 61 -6.44 7.73 8.24
N ASN A 62 -6.71 8.43 9.33
CA ASN A 62 -6.69 7.84 10.68
C ASN A 62 -7.79 6.77 10.86
N GLU A 63 -8.95 6.97 10.24
CA GLU A 63 -10.01 5.96 10.29
C GLU A 63 -9.63 4.71 9.50
N MET A 64 -8.93 4.82 8.36
CA MET A 64 -8.36 3.65 7.68
C MET A 64 -7.43 2.85 8.60
N ASN A 65 -6.52 3.53 9.29
CA ASN A 65 -5.66 2.89 10.29
C ASN A 65 -6.48 2.20 11.39
N SER A 66 -7.54 2.85 11.88
CA SER A 66 -8.45 2.29 12.89
C SER A 66 -9.13 1.02 12.38
N GLN A 67 -9.65 1.05 11.16
CA GLN A 67 -10.36 -0.06 10.54
C GLN A 67 -9.44 -1.28 10.31
N VAL A 68 -8.19 -1.06 9.91
CA VAL A 68 -7.17 -2.11 9.78
C VAL A 68 -6.88 -2.75 11.13
N LEU A 69 -6.62 -1.95 12.17
CA LEU A 69 -6.33 -2.45 13.52
C LEU A 69 -7.52 -3.18 14.16
N HIS A 70 -8.74 -2.72 13.88
CA HIS A 70 -9.96 -3.38 14.34
C HIS A 70 -10.09 -4.79 13.76
N ARG A 71 -9.79 -4.97 12.46
CA ARG A 71 -9.84 -6.27 11.78
C ARG A 71 -8.74 -7.23 12.26
N LEU A 72 -7.57 -6.71 12.58
CA LEU A 72 -6.51 -7.51 13.22
C LEU A 72 -6.94 -8.05 14.59
N ASN A 73 -7.66 -7.24 15.36
CA ASN A 73 -8.15 -7.59 16.70
C ASN A 73 -7.04 -8.08 17.65
N LEU A 74 -5.92 -7.36 17.70
CA LEU A 74 -4.73 -7.74 18.50
C LEU A 74 -4.92 -7.67 20.02
N GLY A 75 -6.12 -7.36 20.52
CA GLY A 75 -6.36 -7.22 21.96
C GLY A 75 -5.49 -6.14 22.63
N ASN A 76 -5.38 -6.20 23.96
CA ASN A 76 -4.57 -5.27 24.78
C ASN A 76 -3.32 -5.95 25.38
N LYS A 77 -2.94 -7.13 24.89
CA LYS A 77 -1.75 -7.87 25.33
C LYS A 77 -0.48 -7.32 24.66
N ARG A 78 0.67 -7.72 25.18
CA ARG A 78 1.93 -7.56 24.46
C ARG A 78 1.86 -8.34 23.15
N GLY A 79 2.29 -7.74 22.06
CA GLY A 79 2.25 -8.36 20.75
C GLY A 79 3.17 -7.66 19.75
N LEU A 80 3.40 -8.31 18.63
CA LEU A 80 4.18 -7.77 17.52
C LEU A 80 3.28 -7.55 16.31
N LEU A 81 3.23 -6.31 15.84
CA LEU A 81 2.67 -5.91 14.55
C LEU A 81 3.78 -5.86 13.52
N VAL A 82 3.58 -6.50 12.38
CA VAL A 82 4.45 -6.35 11.21
C VAL A 82 3.71 -5.58 10.12
N ASP A 83 4.35 -4.55 9.55
CA ASP A 83 3.82 -3.72 8.48
C ASP A 83 4.66 -3.91 7.21
N LEU A 84 4.10 -4.64 6.23
CA LEU A 84 4.79 -5.01 4.99
C LEU A 84 4.56 -3.93 3.92
N GLY A 85 5.56 -3.07 3.73
CA GLY A 85 5.47 -1.87 2.91
C GLY A 85 5.03 -0.65 3.72
N CYS A 86 5.62 -0.46 4.89
CA CYS A 86 5.20 0.50 5.91
C CYS A 86 5.38 1.98 5.54
N GLY A 87 6.05 2.29 4.42
CA GLY A 87 6.43 3.67 4.12
C GLY A 87 7.21 4.28 5.28
N MET A 88 6.80 5.47 5.72
CA MET A 88 7.39 6.15 6.89
C MET A 88 6.76 5.73 8.24
N GLY A 89 6.02 4.62 8.27
CA GLY A 89 5.43 4.06 9.49
C GLY A 89 4.25 4.84 10.06
N GLY A 90 3.44 5.49 9.23
CA GLY A 90 2.26 6.24 9.65
C GLY A 90 1.28 5.37 10.44
N THR A 91 0.90 4.22 9.88
CA THR A 91 0.01 3.23 10.52
C THR A 91 0.63 2.64 11.78
N MET A 92 1.94 2.36 11.76
CA MET A 92 2.66 1.87 12.94
C MET A 92 2.58 2.88 14.09
N ARG A 93 2.87 4.17 13.84
CA ARG A 93 2.76 5.22 14.86
C ARG A 93 1.34 5.35 15.40
N TYR A 94 0.35 5.26 14.51
CA TYR A 94 -1.05 5.26 14.91
C TYR A 94 -1.38 4.10 15.86
N ALA A 95 -0.90 2.89 15.56
CA ALA A 95 -1.10 1.69 16.36
C ALA A 95 -0.40 1.79 17.74
N LEU A 96 0.88 2.14 17.74
CA LEU A 96 1.71 2.19 18.95
C LEU A 96 1.24 3.25 19.96
N LYS A 97 0.76 4.42 19.48
CA LYS A 97 0.18 5.45 20.34
C LYS A 97 -1.09 4.98 21.06
N ARG A 98 -1.88 4.09 20.44
CA ARG A 98 -3.14 3.56 20.99
C ARG A 98 -2.98 2.28 21.79
N LYS A 99 -1.94 1.52 21.50
CA LYS A 99 -1.62 0.24 22.14
C LYS A 99 -0.16 0.26 22.64
N PRO A 100 0.11 0.88 23.80
CA PRO A 100 1.50 1.05 24.31
C PRO A 100 2.23 -0.26 24.59
N LYS A 101 1.51 -1.37 24.74
CA LYS A 101 2.09 -2.72 24.94
C LYS A 101 2.46 -3.41 23.62
N LEU A 102 2.11 -2.81 22.49
CA LEU A 102 2.42 -3.33 21.15
C LEU A 102 3.86 -2.94 20.78
N SER A 103 4.55 -3.84 20.11
CA SER A 103 5.77 -3.55 19.35
C SER A 103 5.41 -3.56 17.85
N ALA A 104 6.14 -2.82 17.02
CA ALA A 104 5.92 -2.84 15.58
C ALA A 104 7.23 -2.90 14.81
N ILE A 105 7.26 -3.73 13.77
CA ILE A 105 8.34 -3.77 12.79
C ILE A 105 7.74 -3.47 11.42
N GLY A 106 8.25 -2.43 10.77
CA GLY A 106 7.91 -2.10 9.39
C GLY A 106 9.04 -2.47 8.45
N VAL A 107 8.70 -2.85 7.23
CA VAL A 107 9.69 -3.07 6.17
C VAL A 107 9.37 -2.19 4.97
N THR A 108 10.41 -1.63 4.35
CA THR A 108 10.35 -0.84 3.11
C THR A 108 11.64 -1.00 2.33
N LEU A 109 11.61 -0.74 1.02
CA LEU A 109 12.79 -0.74 0.16
C LEU A 109 13.53 0.60 0.19
N SER A 110 12.85 1.70 0.55
CA SER A 110 13.40 3.06 0.55
C SER A 110 14.26 3.32 1.78
N GLU A 111 15.54 3.59 1.57
CA GLU A 111 16.47 3.98 2.63
C GLU A 111 16.09 5.31 3.28
N PHE A 112 15.56 6.24 2.48
CA PHE A 112 15.02 7.50 2.96
C PHE A 112 13.88 7.28 3.97
N GLN A 113 12.92 6.40 3.63
CA GLN A 113 11.80 6.07 4.52
C GLN A 113 12.27 5.40 5.81
N VAL A 114 13.28 4.51 5.74
CA VAL A 114 13.89 3.89 6.93
C VAL A 114 14.47 4.97 7.83
N LYS A 115 15.30 5.85 7.29
CA LYS A 115 15.99 6.90 8.06
C LYS A 115 15.00 7.87 8.71
N GLU A 116 14.10 8.45 7.92
CA GLU A 116 13.17 9.48 8.41
C GLU A 116 12.04 8.87 9.25
N GLY A 117 11.53 7.70 8.86
CA GLY A 117 10.50 6.99 9.62
C GLY A 117 10.97 6.57 11.02
N ASN A 118 12.22 6.09 11.15
CA ASN A 118 12.79 5.75 12.45
C ASN A 118 12.97 6.98 13.37
N LYS A 119 13.27 8.16 12.81
CA LYS A 119 13.27 9.40 13.61
C LYS A 119 11.88 9.68 14.20
N LEU A 120 10.82 9.45 13.41
CA LEU A 120 9.43 9.65 13.85
C LEU A 120 8.96 8.58 14.85
N LEU A 121 9.63 7.43 14.90
CA LEU A 121 9.34 6.33 15.84
C LEU A 121 10.16 6.40 17.14
N LYS A 122 11.12 7.34 17.28
CA LYS A 122 12.12 7.38 18.38
C LYS A 122 11.55 7.20 19.79
N SER A 123 10.32 7.67 20.04
CA SER A 123 9.66 7.56 21.36
C SER A 123 8.66 6.41 21.45
N LEU A 124 8.58 5.55 20.43
CA LEU A 124 7.61 4.47 20.32
C LEU A 124 8.35 3.12 20.18
N ASN A 125 7.69 2.05 20.59
CA ASN A 125 8.25 0.70 20.51
C ASN A 125 8.14 0.13 19.08
N GLY A 126 8.80 0.76 18.11
CA GLY A 126 8.78 0.38 16.70
C GLY A 126 10.07 0.65 15.98
N ILE A 127 10.32 -0.11 14.93
CA ILE A 127 11.48 0.04 14.04
C ILE A 127 11.08 -0.21 12.59
N ILE A 128 11.70 0.52 11.67
CA ILE A 128 11.58 0.31 10.22
C ILE A 128 12.91 -0.24 9.70
N LEU A 129 12.83 -1.31 8.91
CA LEU A 129 13.97 -2.00 8.32
C LEU A 129 13.95 -1.86 6.80
N LYS A 130 15.14 -1.73 6.18
CA LYS A 130 15.26 -1.78 4.72
C LYS A 130 15.26 -3.23 4.26
N GLN A 131 14.12 -3.74 3.85
CA GLN A 131 13.96 -5.13 3.39
C GLN A 131 12.86 -5.23 2.33
N ASN A 132 13.00 -6.26 1.50
CA ASN A 132 11.93 -6.66 0.60
C ASN A 132 10.91 -7.53 1.34
N TYR A 133 9.65 -7.12 1.34
CA TYR A 133 8.58 -7.87 2.01
C TYR A 133 8.26 -9.23 1.37
N ASN A 134 8.78 -9.52 0.18
CA ASN A 134 8.69 -10.86 -0.42
C ASN A 134 9.61 -11.88 0.27
N ARG A 135 10.62 -11.41 0.99
CA ARG A 135 11.58 -12.22 1.73
C ARG A 135 12.26 -11.36 2.80
N THR A 136 11.77 -11.43 4.01
CA THR A 136 12.31 -10.69 5.15
C THR A 136 13.24 -11.55 6.01
N SER A 137 14.05 -10.90 6.84
CA SER A 137 14.84 -11.58 7.90
C SER A 137 14.04 -11.80 9.18
N LEU A 138 12.75 -11.51 9.20
CA LEU A 138 11.91 -11.69 10.38
C LEU A 138 11.79 -13.17 10.73
N ALA A 139 11.77 -13.48 12.03
CA ALA A 139 11.61 -14.85 12.50
C ALA A 139 10.24 -15.41 12.12
N SER A 140 10.18 -16.69 11.78
CA SER A 140 8.91 -17.39 11.58
C SER A 140 8.10 -17.41 12.87
N ASN A 141 6.77 -17.39 12.76
CA ASN A 141 5.85 -17.45 13.90
C ASN A 141 6.12 -16.38 14.98
N SER A 142 6.53 -15.16 14.56
CA SER A 142 6.87 -14.08 15.50
C SER A 142 5.79 -13.01 15.62
N ALA A 143 5.03 -12.74 14.55
CA ALA A 143 4.05 -11.67 14.48
C ALA A 143 2.67 -12.12 15.00
N ASP A 144 2.02 -11.29 15.82
CA ASP A 144 0.63 -11.48 16.24
C ASP A 144 -0.35 -10.98 15.17
N GLY A 145 0.09 -10.05 14.34
CA GLY A 145 -0.65 -9.56 13.17
C GLY A 145 0.27 -8.95 12.14
N VAL A 146 -0.12 -9.10 10.88
CA VAL A 146 0.57 -8.52 9.72
C VAL A 146 -0.39 -7.62 8.96
N ILE A 147 0.10 -6.46 8.53
CA ILE A 147 -0.65 -5.55 7.67
C ILE A 147 0.11 -5.24 6.40
N ALA A 148 -0.64 -4.95 5.35
CA ALA A 148 -0.15 -4.41 4.09
C ALA A 148 -1.19 -3.43 3.55
N ILE A 149 -0.85 -2.12 3.53
CA ILE A 149 -1.79 -1.08 3.13
C ILE A 149 -1.23 -0.39 1.88
N GLU A 150 -1.92 -0.55 0.76
CA GLU A 150 -1.53 -0.02 -0.57
C GLU A 150 -0.05 -0.29 -0.88
N SER A 151 0.39 -1.53 -0.60
CA SER A 151 1.77 -1.94 -0.78
C SER A 151 1.92 -3.19 -1.66
N PHE A 152 1.04 -4.18 -1.52
CA PHE A 152 1.16 -5.43 -2.29
C PHE A 152 0.83 -5.26 -3.77
N CYS A 153 0.11 -4.21 -4.15
CA CYS A 153 -0.08 -3.84 -5.55
C CYS A 153 1.25 -3.58 -6.30
N HIS A 154 2.30 -3.13 -5.60
CA HIS A 154 3.62 -2.92 -6.19
C HIS A 154 4.34 -4.22 -6.56
N SER A 155 4.02 -5.34 -5.93
CA SER A 155 4.50 -6.68 -6.30
C SER A 155 3.46 -7.51 -7.07
N GLY A 156 2.41 -6.86 -7.56
CA GLY A 156 1.32 -7.53 -8.27
C GLY A 156 0.52 -8.49 -7.41
N HIS A 157 0.46 -8.28 -6.10
CA HIS A 157 -0.14 -9.21 -5.13
C HIS A 157 0.48 -10.62 -5.25
N SER A 158 1.80 -10.68 -5.27
CA SER A 158 2.53 -11.91 -5.52
C SER A 158 2.33 -12.95 -4.42
N ILE A 159 2.33 -14.23 -4.79
CA ILE A 159 2.24 -15.34 -3.83
C ILE A 159 3.43 -15.34 -2.85
N SER A 160 4.59 -14.79 -3.23
CA SER A 160 5.75 -14.67 -2.35
C SER A 160 5.47 -13.74 -1.18
N SER A 161 4.80 -12.60 -1.40
CA SER A 161 4.37 -11.69 -0.35
C SER A 161 3.43 -12.39 0.65
N PHE A 162 2.48 -13.19 0.14
CA PHE A 162 1.53 -13.92 0.98
C PHE A 162 2.20 -15.02 1.79
N LYS A 163 3.12 -15.78 1.16
CA LYS A 163 3.91 -16.81 1.86
C LYS A 163 4.79 -16.22 2.95
N GLU A 164 5.39 -15.06 2.70
CA GLU A 164 6.22 -14.38 3.70
C GLU A 164 5.38 -13.83 4.85
N ALA A 165 4.22 -13.24 4.58
CA ALA A 165 3.27 -12.83 5.60
C ALA A 165 2.80 -14.03 6.44
N TYR A 166 2.46 -15.14 5.80
CA TYR A 166 2.07 -16.37 6.50
C TYR A 166 3.20 -16.94 7.37
N ARG A 167 4.42 -16.98 6.83
CA ARG A 167 5.61 -17.48 7.57
C ARG A 167 5.88 -16.70 8.85
N THR A 168 5.70 -15.38 8.80
CA THR A 168 5.98 -14.50 9.94
C THR A 168 4.88 -14.54 11.00
N LEU A 169 3.64 -14.85 10.61
CA LEU A 169 2.51 -14.92 11.53
C LEU A 169 2.62 -16.09 12.50
N LYS A 170 2.29 -15.84 13.76
CA LYS A 170 2.01 -16.90 14.75
C LYS A 170 0.76 -17.69 14.35
N PRO A 171 0.63 -18.94 14.80
CA PRO A 171 -0.64 -19.65 14.69
C PRO A 171 -1.81 -18.84 15.26
N GLY A 172 -2.86 -18.66 14.46
CA GLY A 172 -4.02 -17.82 14.81
C GLY A 172 -3.84 -16.31 14.60
N GLY A 173 -2.65 -15.85 14.13
CA GLY A 173 -2.43 -14.49 13.70
C GLY A 173 -3.17 -14.18 12.39
N LYS A 174 -3.37 -12.89 12.11
CA LYS A 174 -4.11 -12.43 10.94
C LYS A 174 -3.26 -11.55 10.03
N LEU A 175 -3.47 -11.71 8.71
CA LEU A 175 -3.04 -10.76 7.70
C LEU A 175 -4.22 -9.88 7.32
N VAL A 176 -4.05 -8.56 7.33
CA VAL A 176 -5.01 -7.60 6.79
C VAL A 176 -4.36 -6.82 5.66
N ILE A 177 -4.88 -7.00 4.46
CA ILE A 177 -4.49 -6.26 3.26
C ILE A 177 -5.58 -5.22 2.98
N ALA A 178 -5.22 -3.96 2.87
CA ALA A 178 -6.08 -2.89 2.37
C ALA A 178 -5.47 -2.36 1.06
N ASP A 179 -6.03 -2.74 -0.08
CA ASP A 179 -5.40 -2.46 -1.37
C ASP A 179 -6.45 -2.35 -2.49
N ALA A 180 -5.99 -1.91 -3.65
CA ALA A 180 -6.79 -1.89 -4.88
C ALA A 180 -6.68 -3.24 -5.60
N PHE A 181 -7.81 -3.77 -6.04
CA PHE A 181 -7.92 -5.04 -6.75
C PHE A 181 -8.75 -4.87 -8.02
N LEU A 182 -8.45 -5.66 -9.05
CA LEU A 182 -9.32 -5.78 -10.21
C LEU A 182 -10.55 -6.64 -9.88
N LYS A 183 -11.69 -6.29 -10.45
CA LYS A 183 -12.92 -7.10 -10.41
C LYS A 183 -12.93 -8.17 -11.48
N LYS A 184 -12.21 -7.93 -12.57
CA LYS A 184 -12.16 -8.72 -13.78
C LYS A 184 -10.72 -8.79 -14.26
N GLU A 185 -10.42 -9.78 -15.08
CA GLU A 185 -9.14 -9.87 -15.79
C GLU A 185 -8.96 -8.64 -16.71
N VAL A 186 -7.70 -8.28 -16.96
CA VAL A 186 -7.35 -7.08 -17.77
C VAL A 186 -7.96 -7.15 -19.18
N ASP A 187 -8.02 -8.37 -19.74
CA ASP A 187 -8.56 -8.62 -21.09
C ASP A 187 -10.08 -8.44 -21.18
N GLU A 188 -10.78 -8.47 -20.04
CA GLU A 188 -12.21 -8.20 -19.95
C GLU A 188 -12.54 -6.71 -19.76
N LEU A 189 -11.52 -5.86 -19.66
CA LEU A 189 -11.72 -4.41 -19.54
C LEU A 189 -12.06 -3.80 -20.89
N CYS A 190 -12.93 -2.78 -20.89
CA CYS A 190 -13.14 -1.99 -22.10
C CYS A 190 -11.83 -1.28 -22.53
N PRO A 191 -11.65 -0.95 -23.82
CA PRO A 191 -10.42 -0.37 -24.32
C PRO A 191 -9.93 0.87 -23.57
N GLY A 192 -10.84 1.78 -23.18
CA GLY A 192 -10.52 2.96 -22.38
C GLY A 192 -10.09 2.60 -20.95
N GLY A 193 -10.75 1.62 -20.32
CA GLY A 193 -10.40 1.10 -19.00
C GLY A 193 -9.04 0.41 -19.00
N SER A 194 -8.76 -0.41 -20.00
CA SER A 194 -7.46 -1.07 -20.17
C SER A 194 -6.32 -0.07 -20.39
N LEU A 195 -6.54 1.00 -21.16
CA LEU A 195 -5.55 2.06 -21.34
C LEU A 195 -5.29 2.82 -20.04
N ALA A 196 -6.36 3.25 -19.33
CA ALA A 196 -6.25 3.97 -18.08
C ALA A 196 -5.52 3.12 -17.01
N TYR A 197 -5.84 1.84 -16.92
CA TYR A 197 -5.19 0.88 -16.03
C TYR A 197 -3.69 0.73 -16.34
N ARG A 198 -3.30 0.54 -17.60
CA ARG A 198 -1.87 0.45 -17.99
C ARG A 198 -1.12 1.72 -17.65
N LYS A 199 -1.72 2.90 -17.90
CA LYS A 199 -1.11 4.19 -17.55
C LYS A 199 -1.00 4.39 -16.04
N LEU A 200 -1.99 3.98 -15.27
CA LEU A 200 -1.92 3.97 -13.81
C LEU A 200 -0.73 3.13 -13.33
N CYS A 201 -0.63 1.88 -13.78
CA CYS A 201 0.47 0.99 -13.41
C CYS A 201 1.84 1.60 -13.79
N GLN A 202 1.97 2.16 -15.01
CA GLN A 202 3.18 2.80 -15.47
C GLN A 202 3.62 3.99 -14.60
N HIS A 203 2.67 4.84 -14.19
CA HIS A 203 2.99 6.08 -13.47
C HIS A 203 3.15 5.92 -11.96
N TRP A 204 2.53 4.90 -11.38
CA TRP A 204 2.67 4.59 -9.95
C TRP A 204 3.59 3.41 -9.68
N SER A 205 4.35 2.98 -10.69
CA SER A 205 5.29 1.85 -10.58
C SER A 205 4.62 0.60 -9.98
N LEU A 206 3.35 0.36 -10.37
CA LEU A 206 2.64 -0.86 -9.98
C LEU A 206 3.01 -1.97 -10.97
N GLU A 207 3.32 -3.14 -10.46
CA GLU A 207 3.50 -4.30 -11.34
C GLU A 207 2.18 -4.66 -12.00
N ARG A 208 1.17 -4.87 -11.20
CA ARG A 208 -0.23 -5.07 -11.61
C ARG A 208 -1.15 -4.96 -10.38
N LEU A 209 -2.44 -4.79 -10.60
CA LEU A 209 -3.43 -5.07 -9.57
C LEU A 209 -3.87 -6.53 -9.73
N GLY A 210 -3.82 -7.30 -8.66
CA GLY A 210 -4.34 -8.66 -8.65
C GLY A 210 -5.87 -8.64 -8.75
N ASP A 211 -6.46 -9.60 -9.46
CA ASP A 211 -7.89 -9.83 -9.35
C ASP A 211 -8.22 -10.56 -8.05
N ILE A 212 -9.41 -10.29 -7.50
CA ILE A 212 -9.76 -10.77 -6.17
C ILE A 212 -9.87 -12.29 -6.06
N ARG A 213 -10.19 -12.99 -7.17
CA ARG A 213 -10.31 -14.45 -7.20
C ARG A 213 -8.94 -15.09 -7.13
N SER A 214 -8.01 -14.63 -7.98
CA SER A 214 -6.61 -15.08 -7.98
C SER A 214 -5.94 -14.79 -6.65
N VAL A 215 -6.13 -13.61 -6.08
CA VAL A 215 -5.58 -13.24 -4.77
C VAL A 215 -6.09 -14.15 -3.66
N THR A 216 -7.39 -14.44 -3.60
CA THR A 216 -7.95 -15.35 -2.58
C THR A 216 -7.46 -16.78 -2.76
N HIS A 217 -7.28 -17.22 -4.00
CA HIS A 217 -6.70 -18.53 -4.31
C HIS A 217 -5.22 -18.61 -3.87
N ASP A 218 -4.43 -17.59 -4.14
CA ASP A 218 -3.01 -17.55 -3.78
C ASP A 218 -2.79 -17.38 -2.28
N LEU A 219 -3.67 -16.67 -1.56
CA LEU A 219 -3.69 -16.67 -0.10
C LEU A 219 -3.90 -18.08 0.46
N LYS A 220 -4.83 -18.85 -0.12
CA LYS A 220 -5.03 -20.27 0.25
C LYS A 220 -3.80 -21.10 -0.01
N LYS A 221 -3.15 -20.95 -1.19
CA LYS A 221 -1.89 -21.62 -1.51
C LYS A 221 -0.72 -21.22 -0.60
N ALA A 222 -0.74 -20.01 -0.06
CA ALA A 222 0.25 -19.54 0.91
C ALA A 222 0.09 -20.15 2.29
N GLY A 223 -1.07 -20.79 2.59
CA GLY A 223 -1.34 -21.50 3.84
C GLY A 223 -2.51 -20.95 4.66
N PHE A 224 -3.11 -19.82 4.26
CA PHE A 224 -4.27 -19.26 4.96
C PHE A 224 -5.50 -20.14 4.78
N LYS A 225 -6.18 -20.45 5.87
CA LYS A 225 -7.35 -21.37 5.87
C LYS A 225 -8.64 -20.65 5.47
N LYS A 226 -8.75 -19.37 5.79
CA LYS A 226 -9.95 -18.58 5.55
C LYS A 226 -9.56 -17.17 5.10
N THR A 227 -10.28 -16.65 4.11
CA THR A 227 -10.14 -15.27 3.63
C THR A 227 -11.52 -14.62 3.60
N ILE A 228 -11.61 -13.42 4.18
CA ILE A 228 -12.79 -12.56 4.10
C ILE A 228 -12.43 -11.37 3.22
N VAL A 229 -13.26 -11.07 2.24
CA VAL A 229 -13.10 -9.91 1.35
C VAL A 229 -14.25 -8.94 1.60
N GLU A 230 -13.89 -7.72 1.97
CA GLU A 230 -14.84 -6.64 2.20
C GLU A 230 -14.61 -5.53 1.16
N ASP A 231 -15.59 -5.25 0.33
CA ASP A 231 -15.55 -4.12 -0.63
C ASP A 231 -15.77 -2.81 0.14
N ILE A 232 -14.74 -1.97 0.17
CA ILE A 232 -14.76 -0.66 0.85
C ILE A 232 -14.68 0.51 -0.14
N SER A 233 -14.90 0.26 -1.43
CA SER A 233 -14.75 1.26 -2.50
C SER A 233 -15.53 2.54 -2.20
N PHE A 234 -16.79 2.43 -1.76
CA PHE A 234 -17.60 3.59 -1.38
C PHE A 234 -17.08 4.34 -0.14
N ARG A 235 -16.42 3.63 0.76
CA ARG A 235 -15.81 4.22 1.96
C ARG A 235 -14.53 4.97 1.64
N VAL A 236 -13.82 4.57 0.59
CA VAL A 236 -12.57 5.21 0.16
C VAL A 236 -12.81 6.33 -0.85
N ALA A 237 -13.90 6.28 -1.60
CA ALA A 237 -14.24 7.28 -2.63
C ALA A 237 -14.11 8.75 -2.17
N PRO A 238 -14.61 9.17 -0.98
CA PRO A 238 -14.44 10.55 -0.52
C PRO A 238 -12.96 10.94 -0.35
N SER A 239 -12.09 10.03 0.07
CA SER A 239 -10.65 10.28 0.18
C SER A 239 -10.00 10.45 -1.20
N VAL A 240 -10.40 9.65 -2.18
CA VAL A 240 -9.92 9.76 -3.58
C VAL A 240 -10.32 11.10 -4.19
N LEU A 241 -11.50 11.63 -3.86
CA LEU A 241 -11.94 12.96 -4.31
C LEU A 241 -11.06 14.11 -3.81
N HIS A 242 -10.24 13.92 -2.79
CA HIS A 242 -9.25 14.92 -2.38
C HIS A 242 -8.02 14.99 -3.31
N VAL A 243 -7.79 13.99 -4.15
CA VAL A 243 -6.61 13.94 -5.03
C VAL A 243 -6.51 15.15 -5.95
N PRO A 244 -7.55 15.58 -6.70
CA PRO A 244 -7.47 16.75 -7.56
C PRO A 244 -7.08 18.02 -6.79
N PHE A 245 -7.67 18.23 -5.61
CA PHE A 245 -7.37 19.40 -4.78
C PHE A 245 -5.95 19.34 -4.22
N ALA A 246 -5.47 18.15 -3.85
CA ALA A 246 -4.10 17.95 -3.40
C ALA A 246 -3.11 18.26 -4.54
N ILE A 247 -3.39 17.82 -5.76
CA ILE A 247 -2.59 18.11 -6.96
C ILE A 247 -2.49 19.62 -7.19
N VAL A 248 -3.62 20.31 -7.24
CA VAL A 248 -3.66 21.76 -7.49
C VAL A 248 -2.94 22.51 -6.37
N GLY A 249 -3.22 22.19 -5.12
CA GLY A 249 -2.55 22.82 -3.97
C GLY A 249 -1.04 22.57 -3.96
N PHE A 250 -0.59 21.38 -4.34
CA PHE A 250 0.83 21.05 -4.47
C PHE A 250 1.51 21.88 -5.57
N ILE A 251 0.90 21.99 -6.74
CA ILE A 251 1.42 22.81 -7.84
C ILE A 251 1.54 24.28 -7.40
N ILE A 252 0.49 24.84 -6.78
CA ILE A 252 0.51 26.21 -6.28
C ILE A 252 1.62 26.41 -5.25
N LYS A 253 1.79 25.50 -4.28
CA LYS A 253 2.87 25.54 -3.30
C LYS A 253 4.26 25.52 -3.93
N LYS A 254 4.47 24.71 -4.96
CA LYS A 254 5.75 24.64 -5.69
C LYS A 254 6.03 25.91 -6.48
N LEU A 255 5.04 26.45 -7.18
CA LEU A 255 5.16 27.71 -7.94
C LEU A 255 5.46 28.88 -6.99
N TYR A 256 4.75 28.98 -5.86
CA TYR A 256 4.99 30.05 -4.86
C TYR A 256 6.40 30.00 -4.28
N ARG A 257 6.99 28.79 -4.16
CA ARG A 257 8.37 28.61 -3.66
C ARG A 257 9.44 28.68 -4.75
N ASN A 258 9.11 29.05 -5.98
CA ASN A 258 10.02 29.08 -7.14
C ASN A 258 10.81 27.75 -7.32
N LYS A 259 10.20 26.62 -6.95
CA LYS A 259 10.80 25.29 -7.14
C LYS A 259 10.24 24.63 -8.41
N SER A 260 11.12 24.13 -9.26
CA SER A 260 10.72 23.32 -10.40
C SER A 260 10.02 22.02 -9.94
N LEU A 261 9.07 21.54 -10.74
CA LEU A 261 8.50 20.21 -10.55
C LEU A 261 9.56 19.17 -10.90
N LYS A 262 9.89 18.30 -9.97
CA LYS A 262 10.75 17.15 -10.24
C LYS A 262 10.02 16.18 -11.18
N LYS A 263 10.77 15.36 -11.94
CA LYS A 263 10.23 14.39 -12.90
C LYS A 263 9.27 13.40 -12.22
N GLU A 264 9.59 12.98 -11.02
CA GLU A 264 8.84 12.03 -10.19
C GLU A 264 7.54 12.66 -9.67
N SER A 265 7.57 13.93 -9.25
CA SER A 265 6.35 14.67 -8.92
C SER A 265 5.38 14.73 -10.10
N LEU A 266 5.90 14.88 -11.33
CA LEU A 266 5.09 14.87 -12.54
C LEU A 266 4.51 13.46 -12.83
N HIS A 267 5.29 12.40 -12.59
CA HIS A 267 4.80 11.02 -12.66
C HIS A 267 3.67 10.76 -11.67
N ASN A 268 3.83 11.19 -10.42
CA ASN A 268 2.79 11.12 -9.39
C ASN A 268 1.50 11.84 -9.79
N LEU A 269 1.63 13.05 -10.36
CA LEU A 269 0.48 13.83 -10.83
C LEU A 269 -0.25 13.10 -11.98
N LYS A 270 0.48 12.56 -12.96
CA LYS A 270 -0.08 11.78 -14.07
C LYS A 270 -0.72 10.49 -13.56
N GLY A 271 -0.05 9.76 -12.65
CA GLY A 271 -0.60 8.56 -12.02
C GLY A 271 -1.90 8.85 -11.29
N SER A 272 -1.95 9.92 -10.51
CA SER A 272 -3.15 10.37 -9.80
C SER A 272 -4.31 10.72 -10.76
N PHE A 273 -4.01 11.35 -11.89
CA PHE A 273 -5.00 11.63 -12.93
C PHE A 273 -5.55 10.33 -13.55
N TYR A 274 -4.68 9.38 -13.88
CA TYR A 274 -5.11 8.08 -14.41
C TYR A 274 -5.82 7.22 -13.36
N ALA A 275 -5.48 7.36 -12.06
CA ALA A 275 -6.22 6.72 -10.98
C ALA A 275 -7.66 7.24 -10.91
N LEU A 276 -7.86 8.56 -11.07
CA LEU A 276 -9.20 9.14 -11.16
C LEU A 276 -9.95 8.65 -12.39
N LEU A 277 -9.29 8.62 -13.56
CA LEU A 277 -9.90 8.11 -14.79
C LEU A 277 -10.20 6.61 -14.69
N SER A 278 -9.31 5.81 -14.14
CA SER A 278 -9.54 4.38 -13.94
C SER A 278 -10.63 4.16 -12.89
N GLY A 279 -10.72 4.98 -11.85
CA GLY A 279 -11.84 5.02 -10.92
C GLY A 279 -13.17 5.37 -11.60
N TYR A 280 -13.19 6.36 -12.46
CA TYR A 280 -14.38 6.79 -13.21
C TYR A 280 -14.75 5.82 -14.35
N ALA A 281 -13.78 5.36 -15.13
CA ALA A 281 -14.01 4.42 -16.24
C ALA A 281 -14.16 2.97 -15.78
N SER A 282 -13.72 2.65 -14.57
CA SER A 282 -13.65 1.30 -14.01
C SER A 282 -14.52 1.12 -12.77
N PHE A 283 -15.48 1.99 -12.50
CA PHE A 283 -16.48 1.68 -11.48
C PHE A 283 -17.05 0.26 -11.64
N PRO A 284 -17.09 -0.34 -12.86
CA PRO A 284 -17.29 -1.77 -13.05
C PRO A 284 -16.05 -2.65 -12.86
N SER A 285 -14.81 -2.13 -12.88
CA SER A 285 -13.62 -2.94 -13.16
C SER A 285 -12.63 -3.09 -11.99
N SER A 286 -12.59 -2.15 -11.04
CA SER A 286 -11.71 -2.24 -9.87
C SER A 286 -12.45 -2.00 -8.56
N LYS A 287 -11.90 -2.53 -7.47
CA LYS A 287 -12.42 -2.37 -6.10
C LYS A 287 -11.27 -2.06 -5.16
N ILE A 288 -11.54 -1.26 -4.14
CA ILE A 288 -10.68 -1.20 -2.97
C ILE A 288 -11.30 -2.11 -1.92
N CYS A 289 -10.53 -3.08 -1.46
CA CYS A 289 -11.03 -4.09 -0.54
C CYS A 289 -10.11 -4.25 0.66
N PHE A 290 -10.70 -4.67 1.79
CA PHE A 290 -9.96 -5.41 2.80
C PHE A 290 -9.96 -6.90 2.42
N CYS A 291 -8.76 -7.51 2.39
CA CYS A 291 -8.61 -8.96 2.42
C CYS A 291 -8.04 -9.35 3.78
N ILE A 292 -8.83 -10.10 4.57
CA ILE A 292 -8.47 -10.56 5.90
C ILE A 292 -8.25 -12.06 5.80
N ALA A 293 -7.02 -12.51 6.01
CA ALA A 293 -6.64 -13.91 5.91
C ALA A 293 -6.11 -14.45 7.26
N PHE A 294 -6.50 -15.68 7.63
CA PHE A 294 -6.15 -16.34 8.88
C PHE A 294 -6.23 -17.88 8.80
#